data_09bacd664e771bed64e18cc471aef6c5
#
_entry.id   09bacd664e771bed64e18cc471aef6c5
#
_cell.length_a   1.000
_cell.length_b   1.000
_cell.length_c   1.000
_cell.angle_alpha   90.00
_cell.angle_beta   90.00
_cell.angle_gamma   90.00
#
_symmetry.space_group_name_H-M   'P 1'
#
loop_
_entity.id
_entity.type
_entity.pdbx_description
1 polymer ?
#
loop_
_entity_poly.entity_id
_entity_poly.type
_entity_poly.pdbx_seq_one_letter_code
_entity_poly.pdbx_strand_id
1 'polypeptide(L)'
;MALSLSSVADVIARISTARDVAFGSYFLPEGPMRDALVGAARSGAHVAVTLQADPYRNPHGRRDNREAARLLTAAGAEVSLLRSARAPFHLKAAVCDGTAYLDDRNWTARGPEMVIADDDPSDVSIVRDAVREARPAADATIALRKDEALRREVLLVEAAGDAPVVVETERVRDSPLTAALRARARGGAPTTLVVGRTRHHSRAERRALVALARDGVVIREGGTNQKLALAGGAAWIGSGNATGAGGRSARQVEWGLVTRDAALVGAVRTALERDVASTRARD
;
A
#
# COMPACT_ATOMS: atom_id res chain seq x y z
N MET A 1 10.61 17.03 11.04
CA MET A 1 9.27 16.92 10.51
C MET A 1 8.72 15.55 10.73
N ALA A 2 7.47 15.43 10.97
CA ALA A 2 6.94 14.21 11.52
C ALA A 2 5.97 13.56 10.52
N LEU A 3 6.27 12.33 10.20
CA LEU A 3 5.28 11.40 9.69
C LEU A 3 4.10 11.38 10.65
N SER A 4 2.88 11.45 10.14
CA SER A 4 1.68 11.44 10.95
C SER A 4 0.59 10.57 10.34
N LEU A 5 -0.36 10.15 11.18
CA LEU A 5 -1.56 9.48 10.71
C LEU A 5 -2.52 10.49 10.09
N SER A 6 -3.15 10.07 9.02
CA SER A 6 -4.22 10.78 8.35
C SER A 6 -5.36 9.81 8.03
N SER A 7 -6.40 10.30 7.39
CA SER A 7 -7.51 9.51 6.90
C SER A 7 -7.84 9.84 5.45
N VAL A 8 -8.56 8.94 4.77
CA VAL A 8 -9.05 9.22 3.41
C VAL A 8 -9.96 10.46 3.41
N ALA A 9 -10.73 10.70 4.48
CA ALA A 9 -11.57 11.88 4.60
C ALA A 9 -10.74 13.17 4.68
N ASP A 10 -9.62 13.17 5.43
CA ASP A 10 -8.71 14.31 5.50
C ASP A 10 -8.07 14.61 4.14
N VAL A 11 -7.65 13.56 3.41
CA VAL A 11 -7.09 13.71 2.06
C VAL A 11 -8.13 14.31 1.10
N ILE A 12 -9.39 13.85 1.15
CA ILE A 12 -10.49 14.40 0.34
C ILE A 12 -10.69 15.87 0.66
N ALA A 13 -10.74 16.24 1.94
CA ALA A 13 -10.89 17.63 2.38
C ALA A 13 -9.70 18.49 1.90
N ARG A 14 -8.47 17.96 2.00
CA ARG A 14 -7.27 18.64 1.56
C ARG A 14 -7.24 18.86 0.05
N ILE A 15 -7.59 17.86 -0.75
CA ILE A 15 -7.72 17.98 -2.22
C ILE A 15 -8.68 19.12 -2.58
N SER A 16 -9.80 19.23 -1.88
CA SER A 16 -10.84 20.24 -2.17
C SER A 16 -10.38 21.69 -1.95
N THR A 17 -9.28 21.90 -1.22
CA THR A 17 -8.74 23.25 -0.92
C THR A 17 -7.34 23.49 -1.47
N ALA A 18 -6.67 22.46 -1.99
CA ALA A 18 -5.32 22.57 -2.54
C ALA A 18 -5.30 23.31 -3.87
N ARG A 19 -4.17 23.98 -4.15
CA ARG A 19 -3.89 24.64 -5.43
C ARG A 19 -3.14 23.76 -6.41
N ASP A 20 -2.32 22.84 -5.91
CA ASP A 20 -1.55 21.88 -6.70
C ASP A 20 -1.77 20.47 -6.11
N VAL A 21 -2.29 19.57 -6.94
CA VAL A 21 -2.58 18.18 -6.57
C VAL A 21 -1.90 17.26 -7.58
N ALA A 22 -1.06 16.35 -7.08
CA ALA A 22 -0.61 15.18 -7.83
C ALA A 22 -1.22 13.92 -7.18
N PHE A 23 -1.99 13.16 -7.92
CA PHE A 23 -2.72 11.99 -7.41
C PHE A 23 -2.39 10.74 -8.20
N GLY A 24 -1.99 9.68 -7.51
CA GLY A 24 -1.68 8.38 -8.09
C GLY A 24 -2.54 7.27 -7.49
N SER A 25 -3.17 6.44 -8.34
CA SER A 25 -3.90 5.28 -7.87
C SER A 25 -3.88 4.12 -8.85
N TYR A 26 -3.92 2.90 -8.32
CA TYR A 26 -4.08 1.69 -9.14
C TYR A 26 -5.45 1.64 -9.81
N PHE A 27 -6.50 2.02 -9.09
CA PHE A 27 -7.81 2.31 -9.66
C PHE A 27 -8.55 3.37 -8.85
N LEU A 28 -9.41 4.13 -9.53
CA LEU A 28 -10.19 5.23 -8.97
C LEU A 28 -11.67 5.01 -9.31
N PRO A 29 -12.42 4.35 -8.42
CA PRO A 29 -13.85 4.12 -8.62
C PRO A 29 -14.65 5.41 -8.43
N GLU A 30 -15.94 5.33 -8.75
CA GLU A 30 -16.90 6.36 -8.38
C GLU A 30 -16.94 6.56 -6.86
N GLY A 31 -16.98 7.82 -6.43
CA GLY A 31 -17.06 8.18 -5.03
C GLY A 31 -16.36 9.48 -4.66
N PRO A 32 -16.34 9.81 -3.37
CA PRO A 32 -15.92 11.12 -2.85
C PRO A 32 -14.51 11.54 -3.28
N MET A 33 -13.56 10.60 -3.39
CA MET A 33 -12.18 10.89 -3.83
C MET A 33 -12.16 11.39 -5.28
N ARG A 34 -12.87 10.69 -6.21
CA ARG A 34 -12.97 11.12 -7.59
C ARG A 34 -13.67 12.48 -7.72
N ASP A 35 -14.74 12.65 -6.94
CA ASP A 35 -15.53 13.88 -6.96
C ASP A 35 -14.74 15.09 -6.44
N ALA A 36 -13.91 14.91 -5.41
CA ALA A 36 -13.00 15.94 -4.90
C ALA A 36 -11.97 16.36 -5.95
N LEU A 37 -11.35 15.40 -6.64
CA LEU A 37 -10.39 15.67 -7.71
C LEU A 37 -11.02 16.44 -8.89
N VAL A 38 -12.22 16.05 -9.31
CA VAL A 38 -13.00 16.75 -10.35
C VAL A 38 -13.37 18.15 -9.88
N GLY A 39 -13.80 18.30 -8.63
CA GLY A 39 -14.14 19.60 -8.03
C GLY A 39 -12.94 20.53 -7.98
N ALA A 40 -11.79 20.06 -7.51
CA ALA A 40 -10.55 20.83 -7.44
C ALA A 40 -10.12 21.34 -8.84
N ALA A 41 -10.13 20.47 -9.85
CA ALA A 41 -9.79 20.84 -11.22
C ALA A 41 -10.75 21.92 -11.78
N ARG A 42 -12.07 21.76 -11.57
CA ARG A 42 -13.08 22.76 -11.98
C ARG A 42 -12.92 24.11 -11.26
N SER A 43 -12.42 24.08 -10.04
CA SER A 43 -12.17 25.29 -9.25
C SER A 43 -10.84 25.98 -9.61
N GLY A 44 -10.11 25.48 -10.62
CA GLY A 44 -8.87 26.08 -11.13
C GLY A 44 -7.59 25.61 -10.43
N ALA A 45 -7.65 24.57 -9.59
CA ALA A 45 -6.46 23.94 -9.07
C ALA A 45 -5.71 23.20 -10.20
N HIS A 46 -4.39 23.21 -10.14
CA HIS A 46 -3.56 22.35 -10.98
C HIS A 46 -3.65 20.90 -10.49
N VAL A 47 -4.31 20.04 -11.23
CA VAL A 47 -4.55 18.63 -10.84
C VAL A 47 -3.92 17.71 -11.87
N ALA A 48 -2.91 16.93 -11.46
CA ALA A 48 -2.27 15.88 -12.25
C ALA A 48 -2.64 14.50 -11.67
N VAL A 49 -3.21 13.62 -12.51
CA VAL A 49 -3.68 12.29 -12.07
C VAL A 49 -3.03 11.19 -12.89
N THR A 50 -2.47 10.20 -12.22
CA THR A 50 -1.89 9.01 -12.85
C THR A 50 -2.64 7.75 -12.39
N LEU A 51 -3.21 7.01 -13.35
CA LEU A 51 -3.98 5.80 -13.11
C LEU A 51 -3.43 4.62 -13.92
N GLN A 52 -3.56 3.40 -13.39
CA GLN A 52 -3.27 2.18 -14.13
C GLN A 52 -4.36 1.93 -15.19
N ALA A 53 -4.00 1.91 -16.48
CA ALA A 53 -4.98 1.72 -17.57
C ALA A 53 -5.69 0.37 -17.51
N ASP A 54 -4.93 -0.69 -17.18
CA ASP A 54 -5.41 -2.07 -17.16
C ASP A 54 -5.09 -2.74 -15.81
N PRO A 55 -5.87 -2.47 -14.73
CA PRO A 55 -5.71 -3.15 -13.46
C PRO A 55 -5.82 -4.66 -13.62
N TYR A 56 -4.84 -5.40 -13.08
CA TYR A 56 -4.73 -6.85 -13.29
C TYR A 56 -5.98 -7.60 -12.82
N ARG A 57 -6.59 -8.37 -13.74
CA ARG A 57 -7.80 -9.18 -13.49
C ARG A 57 -8.99 -8.39 -12.90
N ASN A 58 -9.02 -7.08 -13.11
CA ASN A 58 -10.11 -6.22 -12.65
C ASN A 58 -10.75 -5.44 -13.83
N PRO A 59 -11.69 -6.06 -14.56
CA PRO A 59 -12.37 -5.39 -15.68
C PRO A 59 -13.22 -4.19 -15.23
N HIS A 60 -13.77 -4.22 -14.02
CA HIS A 60 -14.46 -3.08 -13.43
C HIS A 60 -13.51 -1.92 -13.19
N GLY A 61 -12.36 -2.16 -12.57
CA GLY A 61 -11.35 -1.14 -12.35
C GLY A 61 -10.82 -0.50 -13.65
N ARG A 62 -10.75 -1.28 -14.74
CA ARG A 62 -10.42 -0.73 -16.07
C ARG A 62 -11.48 0.26 -16.56
N ARG A 63 -12.74 -0.09 -16.44
CA ARG A 63 -13.86 0.78 -16.80
C ARG A 63 -13.86 2.04 -15.93
N ASP A 64 -13.73 1.87 -14.62
CA ASP A 64 -13.76 2.96 -13.66
C ASP A 64 -12.61 3.96 -13.92
N ASN A 65 -11.39 3.47 -14.18
CA ASN A 65 -10.25 4.34 -14.50
C ASN A 65 -10.43 5.11 -15.82
N ARG A 66 -11.03 4.50 -16.84
CA ARG A 66 -11.33 5.20 -18.09
C ARG A 66 -12.38 6.29 -17.91
N GLU A 67 -13.42 6.00 -17.12
CA GLU A 67 -14.46 6.97 -16.80
C GLU A 67 -13.91 8.10 -15.93
N ALA A 68 -13.12 7.79 -14.91
CA ALA A 68 -12.43 8.78 -14.09
C ALA A 68 -11.54 9.70 -14.97
N ALA A 69 -10.74 9.11 -15.87
CA ALA A 69 -9.90 9.87 -16.77
C ALA A 69 -10.70 10.82 -17.65
N ARG A 70 -11.82 10.34 -18.23
CA ARG A 70 -12.71 11.19 -19.06
C ARG A 70 -13.27 12.38 -18.29
N LEU A 71 -13.77 12.14 -17.06
CA LEU A 71 -14.36 13.19 -16.22
C LEU A 71 -13.31 14.20 -15.76
N LEU A 72 -12.14 13.74 -15.35
CA LEU A 72 -11.03 14.57 -14.88
C LEU A 72 -10.48 15.43 -16.01
N THR A 73 -10.26 14.86 -17.20
CA THR A 73 -9.83 15.62 -18.39
C THR A 73 -10.86 16.67 -18.77
N ALA A 74 -12.16 16.34 -18.74
CA ALA A 74 -13.22 17.30 -19.00
C ALA A 74 -13.32 18.42 -17.94
N ALA A 75 -12.80 18.17 -16.73
CA ALA A 75 -12.70 19.17 -15.66
C ALA A 75 -11.42 20.04 -15.75
N GLY A 76 -10.51 19.77 -16.68
CA GLY A 76 -9.26 20.51 -16.85
C GLY A 76 -8.04 19.87 -16.17
N ALA A 77 -8.14 18.67 -15.62
CA ALA A 77 -7.00 17.97 -15.04
C ALA A 77 -6.08 17.36 -16.12
N GLU A 78 -4.79 17.26 -15.81
CA GLU A 78 -3.82 16.46 -16.55
C GLU A 78 -3.96 14.99 -16.16
N VAL A 79 -4.27 14.10 -17.12
CA VAL A 79 -4.50 12.69 -16.80
C VAL A 79 -3.61 11.77 -17.61
N SER A 80 -2.87 10.90 -16.91
CA SER A 80 -2.05 9.84 -17.46
C SER A 80 -2.67 8.47 -17.19
N LEU A 81 -3.08 7.75 -18.26
CA LEU A 81 -3.47 6.34 -18.20
C LEU A 81 -2.29 5.46 -18.61
N LEU A 82 -1.65 4.84 -17.63
CA LEU A 82 -0.44 4.05 -17.84
C LEU A 82 -0.77 2.63 -18.31
N ARG A 83 -0.27 2.25 -19.48
CA ARG A 83 -0.28 0.87 -19.95
C ARG A 83 1.01 0.17 -19.53
N SER A 84 0.90 -0.74 -18.59
CA SER A 84 2.06 -1.37 -17.94
C SER A 84 2.69 -2.49 -18.81
N ALA A 85 3.30 -2.15 -19.93
CA ALA A 85 4.15 -3.12 -20.64
C ALA A 85 5.45 -3.40 -19.85
N ARG A 86 5.93 -2.50 -19.01
CA ARG A 86 7.24 -2.59 -18.35
C ARG A 86 7.24 -2.55 -16.83
N ALA A 87 6.36 -1.76 -16.19
CA ALA A 87 6.21 -1.71 -14.74
C ALA A 87 4.76 -1.33 -14.39
N PRO A 88 4.00 -2.16 -13.66
CA PRO A 88 2.66 -1.80 -13.21
C PRO A 88 2.74 -0.60 -12.26
N PHE A 89 1.81 0.33 -12.41
CA PHE A 89 1.64 1.44 -11.47
C PHE A 89 0.67 0.99 -10.38
N HIS A 90 1.20 0.68 -9.20
CA HIS A 90 0.40 0.23 -8.06
C HIS A 90 0.50 1.19 -6.87
N LEU A 91 1.01 2.40 -7.11
CA LEU A 91 1.12 3.46 -6.14
C LEU A 91 -0.28 3.95 -5.72
N LYS A 92 -0.46 4.28 -4.47
CA LYS A 92 -1.59 4.98 -3.89
C LYS A 92 -1.02 6.15 -3.10
N ALA A 93 -0.87 7.28 -3.77
CA ALA A 93 -0.30 8.47 -3.19
C ALA A 93 -1.03 9.72 -3.69
N ALA A 94 -1.11 10.73 -2.85
CA ALA A 94 -1.54 12.06 -3.22
C ALA A 94 -0.52 13.07 -2.67
N VAL A 95 -0.22 14.09 -3.44
CA VAL A 95 0.51 15.26 -2.95
C VAL A 95 -0.40 16.46 -3.12
N CYS A 96 -0.71 17.12 -2.01
CA CYS A 96 -1.53 18.31 -1.99
C CYS A 96 -0.68 19.47 -1.47
N ASP A 97 -0.37 20.43 -2.32
CA ASP A 97 0.57 21.52 -2.05
C ASP A 97 1.93 20.97 -1.53
N GLY A 98 2.21 21.09 -0.25
CA GLY A 98 3.46 20.67 0.42
C GLY A 98 3.36 19.41 1.26
N THR A 99 2.30 18.59 1.14
CA THR A 99 2.11 17.37 1.93
C THR A 99 1.86 16.17 1.04
N ALA A 100 2.62 15.09 1.23
CA ALA A 100 2.39 13.79 0.62
C ALA A 100 1.50 12.94 1.52
N TYR A 101 0.56 12.21 0.92
CA TYR A 101 -0.31 11.24 1.57
C TYR A 101 -0.13 9.89 0.89
N LEU A 102 0.05 8.85 1.68
CA LEU A 102 0.32 7.49 1.21
C LEU A 102 -0.72 6.54 1.81
N ASP A 103 -1.47 5.86 0.95
CA ASP A 103 -2.52 4.92 1.35
C ASP A 103 -2.08 3.48 1.12
N ASP A 104 -2.33 2.60 2.08
CA ASP A 104 -2.02 1.18 1.99
C ASP A 104 -3.02 0.40 1.10
N ARG A 105 -4.12 1.02 0.71
CA ARG A 105 -5.20 0.42 -0.10
C ARG A 105 -5.47 1.20 -1.39
N ASN A 106 -6.69 1.60 -1.69
CA ASN A 106 -7.03 2.31 -2.94
C ASN A 106 -8.01 3.48 -2.72
N TRP A 107 -7.84 4.23 -1.63
CA TRP A 107 -8.66 5.40 -1.33
C TRP A 107 -10.16 5.09 -1.23
N THR A 108 -10.52 3.89 -0.76
CA THR A 108 -11.89 3.43 -0.87
C THR A 108 -12.79 3.86 0.30
N ALA A 109 -12.20 4.28 1.41
CA ALA A 109 -12.89 4.61 2.66
C ALA A 109 -13.88 3.50 3.14
N ARG A 110 -13.72 2.27 2.63
CA ARG A 110 -14.56 1.12 2.96
C ARG A 110 -13.82 0.18 3.91
N GLY A 111 -13.81 0.53 5.18
CA GLY A 111 -13.10 -0.20 6.23
C GLY A 111 -11.80 0.49 6.61
N PRO A 112 -11.04 -0.11 7.53
CA PRO A 112 -9.81 0.51 8.02
C PRO A 112 -8.77 0.59 6.91
N GLU A 113 -8.21 1.77 6.74
CA GLU A 113 -7.08 2.09 5.87
C GLU A 113 -6.03 2.80 6.70
N MET A 114 -4.76 2.57 6.38
CA MET A 114 -3.64 3.28 6.99
C MET A 114 -3.16 4.34 6.01
N VAL A 115 -3.47 5.59 6.30
CA VAL A 115 -2.99 6.74 5.53
C VAL A 115 -1.91 7.45 6.32
N ILE A 116 -0.74 7.60 5.70
CA ILE A 116 0.39 8.34 6.26
C ILE A 116 0.49 9.68 5.57
N ALA A 117 0.60 10.75 6.34
CA ALA A 117 0.94 12.09 5.85
C ALA A 117 2.41 12.39 6.14
N ASP A 118 3.09 13.00 5.18
CA ASP A 118 4.48 13.40 5.24
C ASP A 118 4.64 14.80 4.65
N ASP A 119 5.24 15.71 5.41
CA ASP A 119 5.51 17.09 4.99
C ASP A 119 7.02 17.37 4.80
N ASP A 120 7.87 16.34 4.82
CA ASP A 120 9.27 16.50 4.44
C ASP A 120 9.39 16.90 2.96
N PRO A 121 9.98 18.08 2.63
CA PRO A 121 10.04 18.55 1.25
C PRO A 121 10.74 17.60 0.29
N SER A 122 11.73 16.84 0.77
CA SER A 122 12.45 15.86 -0.04
C SER A 122 11.55 14.67 -0.38
N ASP A 123 10.87 14.10 0.61
CA ASP A 123 9.96 12.98 0.42
C ASP A 123 8.72 13.41 -0.39
N VAL A 124 8.18 14.61 -0.15
CA VAL A 124 7.08 15.21 -0.94
C VAL A 124 7.48 15.33 -2.42
N SER A 125 8.70 15.83 -2.71
CA SER A 125 9.20 15.94 -4.09
C SER A 125 9.28 14.57 -4.76
N ILE A 126 9.87 13.60 -4.08
CA ILE A 126 10.06 12.24 -4.58
C ILE A 126 8.71 11.54 -4.85
N VAL A 127 7.74 11.69 -3.95
CA VAL A 127 6.38 11.13 -4.14
C VAL A 127 5.68 11.81 -5.31
N ARG A 128 5.80 13.13 -5.46
CA ARG A 128 5.24 13.90 -6.57
C ARG A 128 5.79 13.41 -7.91
N ASP A 129 7.10 13.24 -8.02
CA ASP A 129 7.76 12.75 -9.22
C ASP A 129 7.35 11.32 -9.55
N ALA A 130 7.26 10.45 -8.53
CA ALA A 130 6.78 9.08 -8.71
C ALA A 130 5.33 9.03 -9.22
N VAL A 131 4.48 9.96 -8.78
CA VAL A 131 3.10 10.08 -9.30
C VAL A 131 3.11 10.58 -10.74
N ARG A 132 3.82 11.68 -11.04
CA ARG A 132 3.78 12.33 -12.35
C ARG A 132 4.48 11.53 -13.45
N GLU A 133 5.64 10.98 -13.13
CA GLU A 133 6.48 10.26 -14.10
C GLU A 133 6.27 8.75 -14.09
N ALA A 134 5.49 8.23 -13.14
CA ALA A 134 5.31 6.78 -12.90
C ALA A 134 6.65 6.03 -12.78
N ARG A 135 7.66 6.71 -12.24
CA ARG A 135 9.00 6.15 -12.03
C ARG A 135 9.25 5.90 -10.56
N PRO A 136 9.81 4.74 -10.22
CA PRO A 136 10.26 4.50 -8.86
C PRO A 136 11.48 5.39 -8.57
N ALA A 137 11.41 6.14 -7.48
CA ALA A 137 12.58 6.86 -6.96
C ALA A 137 13.54 5.89 -6.25
N ALA A 138 14.83 6.20 -6.28
CA ALA A 138 15.85 5.51 -5.50
C ALA A 138 16.10 6.27 -4.19
N ASP A 139 16.36 5.52 -3.12
CA ASP A 139 16.95 5.97 -1.85
C ASP A 139 16.26 7.18 -1.15
N ALA A 140 15.00 6.99 -0.78
CA ALA A 140 14.25 7.90 0.09
C ALA A 140 13.89 7.22 1.41
N THR A 141 13.43 7.99 2.39
CA THR A 141 12.81 7.45 3.62
C THR A 141 11.66 6.52 3.26
N ILE A 142 10.85 6.93 2.28
CA ILE A 142 9.78 6.13 1.68
C ILE A 142 10.35 5.36 0.48
N ALA A 143 10.35 4.03 0.52
CA ALA A 143 10.65 3.24 -0.67
C ALA A 143 9.50 3.35 -1.67
N LEU A 144 9.78 3.72 -2.92
CA LEU A 144 8.77 3.85 -3.99
C LEU A 144 8.88 2.77 -5.06
N ARG A 145 9.66 1.72 -4.81
CA ARG A 145 9.85 0.57 -5.67
C ARG A 145 9.57 -0.73 -4.92
N LYS A 146 8.83 -1.64 -5.54
CA LYS A 146 8.36 -2.88 -4.90
C LYS A 146 9.47 -3.73 -4.30
N ASP A 147 10.55 -3.96 -5.02
CA ASP A 147 11.67 -4.76 -4.53
C ASP A 147 12.33 -4.13 -3.31
N GLU A 148 12.45 -2.81 -3.28
CA GLU A 148 13.01 -2.07 -2.14
C GLU A 148 12.04 -2.06 -0.95
N ALA A 149 10.76 -1.81 -1.17
CA ALA A 149 9.74 -1.87 -0.12
C ALA A 149 9.70 -3.26 0.53
N LEU A 150 9.70 -4.31 -0.29
CA LEU A 150 9.74 -5.70 0.18
C LEU A 150 11.05 -6.00 0.93
N ARG A 151 12.21 -5.54 0.43
CA ARG A 151 13.50 -5.71 1.11
C ARG A 151 13.49 -5.09 2.49
N ARG A 152 12.95 -3.89 2.65
CA ARG A 152 12.84 -3.21 3.96
C ARG A 152 11.93 -3.98 4.92
N GLU A 153 10.80 -4.52 4.43
CA GLU A 153 9.91 -5.36 5.23
C GLU A 153 10.61 -6.65 5.70
N VAL A 154 11.34 -7.30 4.81
CA VAL A 154 12.13 -8.50 5.14
C VAL A 154 13.18 -8.19 6.20
N LEU A 155 13.96 -7.13 6.04
CA LEU A 155 14.96 -6.73 7.01
C LEU A 155 14.37 -6.41 8.39
N LEU A 156 13.18 -5.79 8.43
CA LEU A 156 12.46 -5.56 9.67
C LEU A 156 12.11 -6.88 10.38
N VAL A 157 11.59 -7.85 9.62
CA VAL A 157 11.20 -9.16 10.13
C VAL A 157 12.44 -9.94 10.64
N GLU A 158 13.54 -9.92 9.89
CA GLU A 158 14.78 -10.59 10.27
C GLU A 158 15.43 -9.97 11.51
N ALA A 159 15.41 -8.64 11.61
CA ALA A 159 16.01 -7.91 12.74
C ALA A 159 15.22 -8.07 14.06
N ALA A 160 14.03 -8.66 14.04
CA ALA A 160 13.21 -8.80 15.23
C ALA A 160 13.75 -9.81 16.28
N GLY A 161 14.76 -10.62 15.94
CA GLY A 161 15.30 -11.67 16.84
C GLY A 161 14.18 -12.60 17.33
N ASP A 162 14.04 -12.80 18.64
CA ASP A 162 12.97 -13.66 19.23
C ASP A 162 11.67 -12.89 19.52
N ALA A 163 11.63 -11.57 19.27
CA ALA A 163 10.42 -10.80 19.52
C ALA A 163 9.26 -11.24 18.59
N PRO A 164 8.00 -11.17 19.05
CA PRO A 164 6.87 -11.50 18.20
C PRO A 164 6.82 -10.66 16.91
N VAL A 165 6.48 -11.32 15.81
CA VAL A 165 6.23 -10.69 14.51
C VAL A 165 4.80 -10.97 14.07
N VAL A 166 4.10 -9.91 13.68
CA VAL A 166 2.76 -9.98 13.07
C VAL A 166 2.80 -9.27 11.74
N VAL A 167 2.39 -9.94 10.68
CA VAL A 167 2.28 -9.38 9.33
C VAL A 167 0.85 -9.50 8.84
N GLU A 168 0.30 -8.45 8.24
CA GLU A 168 -0.96 -8.51 7.50
C GLU A 168 -0.72 -8.21 6.01
N THR A 169 -1.35 -9.01 5.15
CA THR A 169 -1.31 -8.83 3.70
C THR A 169 -2.58 -9.38 3.04
N GLU A 170 -2.99 -8.77 1.94
CA GLU A 170 -4.11 -9.28 1.15
C GLU A 170 -3.75 -10.58 0.41
N ARG A 171 -2.54 -10.66 -0.13
CA ARG A 171 -2.07 -11.75 -1.00
C ARG A 171 -0.71 -12.25 -0.56
N VAL A 172 -0.51 -13.56 -0.64
CA VAL A 172 0.74 -14.20 -0.26
C VAL A 172 1.20 -15.18 -1.33
N ARG A 173 2.50 -15.19 -1.63
CA ARG A 173 3.16 -16.18 -2.50
C ARG A 173 4.57 -16.44 -1.99
N ASP A 174 5.23 -17.44 -2.57
CA ASP A 174 6.65 -17.62 -2.31
C ASP A 174 7.40 -16.32 -2.62
N SER A 175 8.10 -15.80 -1.62
CA SER A 175 8.79 -14.52 -1.64
C SER A 175 9.87 -14.48 -0.55
N PRO A 176 10.82 -13.53 -0.60
CA PRO A 176 11.77 -13.33 0.50
C PRO A 176 11.07 -13.13 1.86
N LEU A 177 9.95 -12.41 1.90
CA LEU A 177 9.19 -12.22 3.14
C LEU A 177 8.64 -13.55 3.70
N THR A 178 8.01 -14.37 2.86
CA THR A 178 7.51 -15.67 3.33
C THR A 178 8.64 -16.61 3.73
N ALA A 179 9.80 -16.52 3.11
CA ALA A 179 10.99 -17.27 3.51
C ALA A 179 11.51 -16.81 4.90
N ALA A 180 11.55 -15.50 5.17
CA ALA A 180 11.93 -14.94 6.46
C ALA A 180 10.95 -15.36 7.57
N LEU A 181 9.63 -15.28 7.33
CA LEU A 181 8.60 -15.72 8.29
C LEU A 181 8.74 -17.21 8.63
N ARG A 182 8.96 -18.07 7.64
CA ARG A 182 9.19 -19.50 7.82
C ARG A 182 10.46 -19.80 8.62
N ALA A 183 11.57 -19.11 8.29
CA ALA A 183 12.84 -19.28 9.00
C ALA A 183 12.68 -18.95 10.49
N ARG A 184 12.01 -17.85 10.82
CA ARG A 184 11.72 -17.45 12.20
C ARG A 184 10.89 -18.48 12.95
N ALA A 185 9.77 -18.90 12.35
CA ALA A 185 8.86 -19.85 12.97
C ALA A 185 9.53 -21.20 13.23
N ARG A 186 10.36 -21.71 12.29
CA ARG A 186 11.19 -22.91 12.50
C ARG A 186 12.22 -22.73 13.63
N GLY A 187 12.71 -21.52 13.86
CA GLY A 187 13.56 -21.17 15.00
C GLY A 187 12.80 -21.02 16.32
N GLY A 188 11.48 -21.22 16.34
CA GLY A 188 10.65 -21.11 17.55
C GLY A 188 10.20 -19.67 17.87
N ALA A 189 10.55 -18.67 17.08
CA ALA A 189 10.13 -17.29 17.32
C ALA A 189 8.65 -17.07 16.95
N PRO A 190 7.84 -16.43 17.82
CA PRO A 190 6.42 -16.21 17.58
C PRO A 190 6.18 -15.42 16.28
N THR A 191 5.47 -16.04 15.35
CA THR A 191 5.27 -15.47 14.00
C THR A 191 3.82 -15.68 13.56
N THR A 192 3.10 -14.59 13.30
CA THR A 192 1.70 -14.60 12.86
C THR A 192 1.57 -13.91 11.51
N LEU A 193 0.80 -14.53 10.61
CA LEU A 193 0.42 -13.95 9.34
C LEU A 193 -1.11 -13.83 9.25
N VAL A 194 -1.60 -12.61 9.12
CA VAL A 194 -3.00 -12.30 8.85
C VAL A 194 -3.18 -12.14 7.34
N VAL A 195 -4.13 -12.86 6.76
CA VAL A 195 -4.40 -12.79 5.31
C VAL A 195 -5.87 -12.49 5.04
N GLY A 196 -6.13 -11.93 3.87
CA GLY A 196 -7.48 -11.75 3.37
C GLY A 196 -8.23 -13.08 3.24
N ARG A 197 -9.51 -13.03 2.88
CA ARG A 197 -10.37 -14.23 2.77
C ARG A 197 -9.83 -15.20 1.70
N THR A 198 -9.46 -16.39 2.11
CA THR A 198 -8.76 -17.40 1.28
C THR A 198 -9.59 -17.96 0.14
N ARG A 199 -10.92 -17.81 0.16
CA ARG A 199 -11.79 -18.20 -0.97
C ARG A 199 -11.41 -17.54 -2.31
N HIS A 200 -10.71 -16.40 -2.24
CA HIS A 200 -10.22 -15.66 -3.41
C HIS A 200 -8.77 -16.00 -3.78
N HIS A 201 -8.10 -16.85 -3.00
CA HIS A 201 -6.71 -17.21 -3.22
C HIS A 201 -6.55 -18.22 -4.35
N SER A 202 -5.54 -18.01 -5.18
CA SER A 202 -5.12 -18.95 -6.20
C SER A 202 -4.54 -20.23 -5.59
N ARG A 203 -4.37 -21.28 -6.41
CA ARG A 203 -3.70 -22.52 -5.96
C ARG A 203 -2.27 -22.28 -5.46
N ALA A 204 -1.54 -21.33 -6.05
CA ALA A 204 -0.19 -20.98 -5.60
C ALA A 204 -0.19 -20.31 -4.23
N GLU A 205 -1.13 -19.40 -3.99
CA GLU A 205 -1.28 -18.73 -2.69
C GLU A 205 -1.67 -19.74 -1.59
N ARG A 206 -2.60 -20.63 -1.86
CA ARG A 206 -2.96 -21.69 -0.90
C ARG A 206 -1.78 -22.60 -0.57
N ARG A 207 -0.93 -22.95 -1.56
CA ARG A 207 0.30 -23.73 -1.31
C ARG A 207 1.28 -22.98 -0.42
N ALA A 208 1.47 -21.68 -0.63
CA ALA A 208 2.33 -20.86 0.21
C ALA A 208 1.84 -20.82 1.66
N LEU A 209 0.52 -20.67 1.88
CA LEU A 209 -0.07 -20.70 3.23
C LEU A 209 0.14 -22.04 3.92
N VAL A 210 -0.06 -23.17 3.22
CA VAL A 210 0.20 -24.50 3.77
C VAL A 210 1.67 -24.68 4.16
N ALA A 211 2.60 -24.17 3.34
CA ALA A 211 4.03 -24.24 3.65
C ALA A 211 4.39 -23.40 4.89
N LEU A 212 3.81 -22.20 5.01
CA LEU A 212 3.98 -21.33 6.18
C LEU A 212 3.45 -22.00 7.47
N ALA A 213 2.22 -22.54 7.43
CA ALA A 213 1.64 -23.22 8.59
C ALA A 213 2.45 -24.45 9.01
N ARG A 214 2.93 -25.26 8.05
CA ARG A 214 3.79 -26.42 8.32
C ARG A 214 5.09 -26.04 9.01
N ASP A 215 5.64 -24.85 8.72
CA ASP A 215 6.85 -24.36 9.35
C ASP A 215 6.59 -23.62 10.68
N GLY A 216 5.35 -23.63 11.20
CA GLY A 216 4.97 -23.08 12.50
C GLY A 216 4.47 -21.63 12.48
N VAL A 217 4.27 -21.00 11.31
CA VAL A 217 3.64 -19.70 11.24
C VAL A 217 2.14 -19.81 11.56
N VAL A 218 1.67 -19.04 12.51
CA VAL A 218 0.24 -18.96 12.85
C VAL A 218 -0.50 -18.20 11.74
N ILE A 219 -1.37 -18.88 11.01
CA ILE A 219 -2.16 -18.25 9.92
C ILE A 219 -3.53 -17.82 10.47
N ARG A 220 -3.89 -16.57 10.21
CA ARG A 220 -5.21 -15.98 10.53
C ARG A 220 -5.89 -15.54 9.24
N GLU A 221 -7.15 -15.97 9.03
CA GLU A 221 -7.90 -15.67 7.80
C GLU A 221 -9.03 -14.69 8.03
N GLY A 222 -9.21 -13.75 7.13
CA GLY A 222 -10.31 -12.77 7.14
C GLY A 222 -9.89 -11.37 7.53
N GLY A 223 -8.60 -11.05 7.46
CA GLY A 223 -8.07 -9.71 7.69
C GLY A 223 -8.66 -8.65 6.76
N THR A 224 -8.39 -7.41 7.08
CA THR A 224 -8.94 -6.22 6.39
C THR A 224 -8.24 -5.89 5.07
N ASN A 225 -7.20 -6.65 4.71
CA ASN A 225 -6.33 -6.47 3.55
C ASN A 225 -5.40 -5.25 3.66
N GLN A 226 -5.11 -4.78 4.85
CA GLN A 226 -4.04 -3.83 5.08
C GLN A 226 -2.68 -4.47 4.77
N LYS A 227 -1.65 -3.66 4.53
CA LYS A 227 -0.28 -4.14 4.31
C LYS A 227 0.58 -3.56 5.41
N LEU A 228 0.67 -4.31 6.49
CA LEU A 228 1.29 -3.90 7.74
C LEU A 228 2.21 -5.01 8.27
N ALA A 229 3.30 -4.62 8.91
CA ALA A 229 4.08 -5.52 9.75
C ALA A 229 4.47 -4.83 11.06
N LEU A 230 4.47 -5.58 12.14
CA LEU A 230 4.96 -5.17 13.46
C LEU A 230 6.03 -6.15 13.92
N ALA A 231 7.20 -5.65 14.24
CA ALA A 231 8.35 -6.47 14.64
C ALA A 231 9.30 -5.69 15.54
N GLY A 232 9.63 -6.21 16.72
CA GLY A 232 10.68 -5.65 17.57
C GLY A 232 10.53 -4.18 17.96
N GLY A 233 9.30 -3.66 18.08
CA GLY A 233 9.05 -2.24 18.41
C GLY A 233 9.17 -1.28 17.21
N ALA A 234 9.23 -1.81 15.99
CA ALA A 234 9.16 -1.05 14.74
C ALA A 234 8.02 -1.57 13.87
N ALA A 235 7.52 -0.75 12.95
CA ALA A 235 6.47 -1.11 12.03
C ALA A 235 6.89 -0.90 10.58
N TRP A 236 6.35 -1.73 9.70
CA TRP A 236 6.33 -1.48 8.25
C TRP A 236 4.89 -1.21 7.82
N ILE A 237 4.73 -0.22 6.94
CA ILE A 237 3.47 0.20 6.34
C ILE A 237 3.70 0.35 4.85
N GLY A 238 2.80 -0.15 4.00
CA GLY A 238 2.99 0.01 2.57
C GLY A 238 1.81 -0.41 1.71
N SER A 239 1.98 -0.31 0.39
CA SER A 239 0.96 -0.73 -0.59
C SER A 239 1.20 -2.12 -1.17
N GLY A 240 2.35 -2.73 -0.88
CA GLY A 240 2.79 -4.01 -1.44
C GLY A 240 2.19 -5.22 -0.75
N ASN A 241 1.87 -6.26 -1.53
CA ASN A 241 1.51 -7.57 -0.98
C ASN A 241 2.75 -8.44 -0.74
N ALA A 242 2.65 -9.41 0.17
CA ALA A 242 3.67 -10.44 0.44
C ALA A 242 3.84 -11.40 -0.77
N THR A 243 4.15 -10.85 -1.93
CA THR A 243 4.37 -11.57 -3.18
C THR A 243 5.74 -11.22 -3.74
N GLY A 244 6.40 -12.18 -4.39
CA GLY A 244 7.76 -11.96 -4.89
C GLY A 244 7.89 -10.74 -5.80
N ALA A 245 9.04 -10.10 -5.75
CA ALA A 245 9.43 -8.96 -6.57
C ALA A 245 10.44 -9.41 -7.64
N GLY A 246 10.06 -10.38 -8.47
CA GLY A 246 10.93 -10.89 -9.55
C GLY A 246 10.56 -10.34 -10.93
N GLY A 247 11.55 -10.17 -11.82
CA GLY A 247 11.35 -9.75 -13.19
C GLY A 247 10.65 -8.38 -13.31
N ARG A 248 9.55 -8.34 -14.07
CA ARG A 248 8.81 -7.09 -14.30
C ARG A 248 8.17 -6.51 -13.04
N SER A 249 7.81 -7.36 -12.06
CA SER A 249 7.19 -6.89 -10.82
C SER A 249 8.18 -6.20 -9.88
N ALA A 250 9.47 -6.41 -9.99
CA ALA A 250 10.47 -5.72 -9.18
C ALA A 250 10.43 -4.20 -9.37
N ARG A 251 10.12 -3.75 -10.57
CA ARG A 251 10.04 -2.33 -10.95
C ARG A 251 8.64 -1.72 -10.78
N GLN A 252 7.72 -2.45 -10.17
CA GLN A 252 6.39 -1.92 -9.88
C GLN A 252 6.51 -0.71 -8.95
N VAL A 253 5.81 0.38 -9.28
CA VAL A 253 5.75 1.56 -8.41
C VAL A 253 4.78 1.21 -7.28
N GLU A 254 5.35 1.00 -6.11
CA GLU A 254 4.67 0.72 -4.84
C GLU A 254 5.40 1.49 -3.76
N TRP A 255 4.76 1.74 -2.64
CA TRP A 255 5.43 2.37 -1.52
C TRP A 255 5.55 1.45 -0.31
N GLY A 256 6.56 1.70 0.52
CA GLY A 256 6.76 1.06 1.80
C GLY A 256 7.66 1.91 2.70
N LEU A 257 7.31 1.96 3.98
CA LEU A 257 7.98 2.72 5.02
C LEU A 257 8.26 1.82 6.21
N VAL A 258 9.47 1.86 6.75
CA VAL A 258 9.79 1.32 8.08
C VAL A 258 9.90 2.50 9.05
N THR A 259 9.20 2.42 10.17
CA THR A 259 9.18 3.48 11.18
C THR A 259 9.35 2.94 12.60
N ARG A 260 9.93 3.77 13.47
CA ARG A 260 9.98 3.60 14.93
C ARG A 260 9.21 4.70 15.65
N ASP A 261 8.54 5.58 14.92
CA ASP A 261 7.68 6.60 15.52
C ASP A 261 6.61 5.93 16.39
N ALA A 262 6.52 6.37 17.64
CA ALA A 262 5.68 5.70 18.64
C ALA A 262 4.18 5.78 18.30
N ALA A 263 3.72 6.86 17.68
CA ALA A 263 2.32 7.02 17.30
C ALA A 263 1.96 6.10 16.12
N LEU A 264 2.83 6.02 15.10
CA LEU A 264 2.63 5.13 13.94
C LEU A 264 2.75 3.66 14.35
N VAL A 265 3.74 3.30 15.16
CA VAL A 265 3.89 1.93 15.70
C VAL A 265 2.68 1.54 16.54
N GLY A 266 2.17 2.47 17.38
CA GLY A 266 0.95 2.27 18.17
C GLY A 266 -0.28 2.03 17.31
N ALA A 267 -0.45 2.80 16.24
CA ALA A 267 -1.56 2.64 15.31
C ALA A 267 -1.50 1.30 14.55
N VAL A 268 -0.32 0.91 14.06
CA VAL A 268 -0.12 -0.39 13.40
C VAL A 268 -0.40 -1.54 14.37
N ARG A 269 0.06 -1.44 15.62
CA ARG A 269 -0.24 -2.41 16.68
C ARG A 269 -1.74 -2.57 16.88
N THR A 270 -2.46 -1.46 17.09
CA THR A 270 -3.92 -1.46 17.29
C THR A 270 -4.65 -2.09 16.11
N ALA A 271 -4.25 -1.77 14.87
CA ALA A 271 -4.83 -2.35 13.67
C ALA A 271 -4.62 -3.87 13.61
N LEU A 272 -3.39 -4.34 13.81
CA LEU A 272 -3.06 -5.77 13.77
C LEU A 272 -3.72 -6.55 14.90
N GLU A 273 -3.78 -6.01 16.14
CA GLU A 273 -4.46 -6.65 17.28
C GLU A 273 -5.96 -6.81 17.01
N ARG A 274 -6.62 -5.78 16.49
CA ARG A 274 -8.02 -5.85 16.06
C ARG A 274 -8.23 -6.95 15.02
N ASP A 275 -7.37 -7.02 14.00
CA ASP A 275 -7.52 -7.96 12.89
C ASP A 275 -7.18 -9.40 13.33
N VAL A 276 -6.19 -9.60 14.18
CA VAL A 276 -5.93 -10.90 14.83
C VAL A 276 -7.12 -11.35 15.67
N ALA A 277 -7.75 -10.45 16.45
CA ALA A 277 -8.91 -10.78 17.28
C ALA A 277 -10.17 -11.10 16.45
N SER A 278 -10.36 -10.44 15.32
CA SER A 278 -11.54 -10.62 14.44
C SER A 278 -11.44 -11.80 13.47
N THR A 279 -10.24 -12.37 13.30
CA THR A 279 -9.95 -13.43 12.33
C THR A 279 -9.99 -14.82 12.97
N ARG A 280 -10.18 -15.85 12.14
CA ARG A 280 -10.14 -17.25 12.59
C ARG A 280 -8.74 -17.83 12.38
N ALA A 281 -8.28 -18.63 13.35
CA ALA A 281 -7.12 -19.48 13.13
C ALA A 281 -7.43 -20.47 12.02
N ARG A 282 -6.46 -20.76 11.18
CA ARG A 282 -6.53 -21.83 10.19
C ARG A 282 -5.94 -23.08 10.83
N ASP A 283 -6.75 -24.12 10.97
CA ASP A 283 -6.32 -25.46 11.37
C ASP A 283 -5.48 -26.11 10.27
#